data_b8b25c06a90a941147cec340aef2c66f
#
_entry.id   b8b25c06a90a941147cec340aef2c66f
#
_cell.length_a   1.000
_cell.length_b   1.000
_cell.length_c   1.000
_cell.angle_alpha   90.00
_cell.angle_beta   90.00
_cell.angle_gamma   90.00
#
_symmetry.space_group_name_H-M   'P 1'
#
loop_
_entity.id
_entity.type
_entity.pdbx_description
1 polymer ?
#
loop_
_entity_poly.entity_id
_entity_poly.type
_entity_poly.pdbx_seq_one_letter_code
_entity_poly.pdbx_strand_id
1 'polypeptide(L)'
;LSGSTATPLKTGAVSTADNLYRLWFGVDEKVFYIPLQVSIVNPLEVTDFTFGATGEHITPWFDANKAVINKLASLVTGYAKETSATEYIKVYYGLDYDDDTWTLLTNTSFPDGQIDADGETEFTLASLAGLVFKAIRFKATLVRGTNTALSPDLRWVRLSYIKLLDVKWGFTVRVDCSRNYRFKTAKALLTALKTVVETQTLGEFT
;
A
#
# COMPACT_ATOMS: atom_id res chain seq x y z
N LEU A 1 20.02 -4.06 -10.99
CA LEU A 1 20.71 -2.88 -10.47
C LEU A 1 20.71 -3.00 -8.95
N SER A 2 21.82 -3.42 -8.38
CA SER A 2 21.93 -3.62 -6.94
C SER A 2 21.85 -2.27 -6.23
N GLY A 3 20.77 -2.05 -5.52
CA GLY A 3 20.69 -0.91 -4.65
C GLY A 3 21.41 -1.15 -3.35
N SER A 4 22.52 -0.51 -3.12
CA SER A 4 22.88 -0.09 -1.78
C SER A 4 23.77 1.15 -1.75
N THR A 5 24.23 1.62 -2.85
CA THR A 5 24.73 2.98 -3.01
C THR A 5 24.30 3.42 -4.40
N ALA A 6 23.46 4.44 -4.47
CA ALA A 6 23.01 4.97 -5.75
C ALA A 6 24.22 5.41 -6.57
N THR A 7 24.72 4.49 -7.38
CA THR A 7 25.77 4.83 -8.32
C THR A 7 25.12 5.57 -9.47
N PRO A 8 25.38 6.86 -9.64
CA PRO A 8 24.70 7.66 -10.66
C PRO A 8 25.04 7.14 -12.05
N LEU A 9 24.03 7.03 -12.90
CA LEU A 9 24.20 6.89 -14.33
C LEU A 9 24.92 8.13 -14.85
N LYS A 10 26.11 8.00 -15.40
CA LYS A 10 26.91 9.14 -15.83
C LYS A 10 26.57 9.63 -17.24
N THR A 11 26.18 8.73 -18.11
CA THR A 11 25.83 9.04 -19.50
C THR A 11 25.04 7.88 -20.11
N GLY A 12 24.30 8.17 -21.15
CA GLY A 12 23.59 7.17 -21.94
C GLY A 12 23.59 7.55 -23.42
N ALA A 13 23.70 6.56 -24.28
CA ALA A 13 23.60 6.73 -25.72
C ALA A 13 22.87 5.52 -26.35
N VAL A 14 22.09 5.78 -27.39
CA VAL A 14 21.49 4.72 -28.18
C VAL A 14 22.32 4.49 -29.42
N SER A 15 22.69 3.25 -29.71
CA SER A 15 23.34 2.85 -30.97
C SER A 15 22.40 1.96 -31.78
N THR A 16 22.49 2.10 -33.09
CA THR A 16 21.73 1.32 -34.06
C THR A 16 22.63 0.51 -34.98
N ALA A 17 23.92 0.32 -34.58
CA ALA A 17 24.89 -0.40 -35.37
C ALA A 17 24.44 -1.86 -35.61
N ASP A 18 24.65 -2.36 -36.83
CA ASP A 18 24.34 -3.72 -37.26
C ASP A 18 22.85 -4.11 -37.06
N ASN A 19 21.95 -3.15 -37.21
CA ASN A 19 20.51 -3.34 -36.96
C ASN A 19 20.19 -3.80 -35.50
N LEU A 20 21.14 -3.65 -34.60
CA LEU A 20 20.97 -3.94 -33.19
C LEU A 20 20.83 -2.63 -32.42
N TYR A 21 19.65 -2.43 -31.82
CA TYR A 21 19.38 -1.27 -30.97
C TYR A 21 19.86 -1.58 -29.57
N ARG A 22 20.76 -0.74 -29.05
CA ARG A 22 21.30 -0.88 -27.71
C ARG A 22 21.28 0.46 -27.00
N LEU A 23 20.77 0.48 -25.78
CA LEU A 23 20.97 1.60 -24.85
C LEU A 23 22.25 1.34 -24.06
N TRP A 24 23.27 2.12 -24.32
CA TRP A 24 24.53 2.10 -23.58
C TRP A 24 24.47 3.05 -22.40
N PHE A 25 25.03 2.69 -21.29
CA PHE A 25 25.12 3.55 -20.11
C PHE A 25 26.36 3.24 -19.28
N GLY A 26 26.92 4.30 -18.68
CA GLY A 26 28.06 4.20 -17.78
C GLY A 26 27.64 4.14 -16.33
N VAL A 27 28.19 3.18 -15.60
CA VAL A 27 28.05 3.06 -14.14
C VAL A 27 29.46 2.91 -13.58
N ASP A 28 29.90 3.84 -12.76
CA ASP A 28 31.29 3.94 -12.31
C ASP A 28 32.29 4.00 -13.49
N GLU A 29 33.21 3.04 -13.55
CA GLU A 29 34.20 2.90 -14.60
C GLU A 29 33.82 1.85 -15.65
N LYS A 30 32.60 1.32 -15.60
CA LYS A 30 32.11 0.26 -16.50
C LYS A 30 31.05 0.78 -17.44
N VAL A 31 31.06 0.24 -18.64
CA VAL A 31 30.02 0.49 -19.65
C VAL A 31 29.15 -0.74 -19.78
N PHE A 32 27.87 -0.55 -19.70
CA PHE A 32 26.85 -1.58 -19.87
C PHE A 32 25.98 -1.23 -21.05
N TYR A 33 25.28 -2.23 -21.56
CA TYR A 33 24.22 -1.98 -22.52
C TYR A 33 22.98 -2.83 -22.23
N ILE A 34 21.85 -2.30 -22.63
CA ILE A 34 20.57 -3.02 -22.66
C ILE A 34 20.19 -3.13 -24.13
N PRO A 35 19.92 -4.34 -24.64
CA PRO A 35 19.36 -4.50 -25.97
C PRO A 35 17.97 -3.88 -26.01
N LEU A 36 17.72 -2.99 -26.97
CA LEU A 36 16.42 -2.41 -27.26
C LEU A 36 15.81 -3.15 -28.44
N GLN A 37 14.55 -3.39 -28.36
CA GLN A 37 13.85 -4.05 -29.46
C GLN A 37 13.44 -3.07 -30.55
N VAL A 38 13.49 -3.51 -31.80
CA VAL A 38 13.10 -2.72 -32.98
C VAL A 38 11.60 -2.57 -33.10
N SER A 39 10.84 -3.48 -32.54
CA SER A 39 9.38 -3.44 -32.47
C SER A 39 8.92 -3.38 -31.01
N ILE A 40 7.74 -2.80 -30.78
CA ILE A 40 7.07 -2.80 -29.47
C ILE A 40 6.54 -4.23 -29.20
N VAL A 41 7.45 -5.18 -29.09
CA VAL A 41 7.12 -6.56 -28.76
C VAL A 41 7.30 -6.73 -27.27
N ASN A 42 6.45 -7.55 -26.67
CA ASN A 42 6.62 -7.98 -25.29
C ASN A 42 8.06 -8.53 -25.11
N PRO A 43 8.84 -8.05 -24.13
CA PRO A 43 10.17 -8.59 -23.87
C PRO A 43 10.23 -10.11 -23.76
N LEU A 44 9.14 -10.76 -23.38
CA LEU A 44 8.98 -12.21 -23.32
C LEU A 44 9.06 -12.93 -24.66
N GLU A 45 8.88 -12.20 -25.76
CA GLU A 45 8.96 -12.76 -27.12
C GLU A 45 10.39 -12.74 -27.69
N VAL A 46 11.35 -12.22 -26.92
CA VAL A 46 12.76 -12.22 -27.30
C VAL A 46 13.38 -13.57 -26.99
N THR A 47 13.95 -14.22 -27.99
CA THR A 47 14.46 -15.59 -27.92
C THR A 47 15.44 -15.87 -26.78
N ASP A 48 16.19 -14.86 -26.34
CA ASP A 48 17.21 -14.99 -25.29
C ASP A 48 16.90 -14.12 -24.06
N PHE A 49 15.65 -13.71 -23.90
CA PHE A 49 15.25 -12.91 -22.74
C PHE A 49 15.31 -13.77 -21.47
N THR A 50 15.96 -13.23 -20.44
CA THR A 50 16.03 -13.87 -19.13
C THR A 50 15.58 -12.89 -18.06
N PHE A 51 14.72 -13.35 -17.17
CA PHE A 51 14.33 -12.59 -15.99
C PHE A 51 15.44 -12.55 -14.95
N GLY A 52 15.55 -11.46 -14.20
CA GLY A 52 16.35 -11.40 -12.99
C GLY A 52 15.87 -12.40 -11.93
N ALA A 53 16.74 -12.79 -11.01
CA ALA A 53 16.37 -13.73 -9.95
C ALA A 53 15.26 -13.17 -9.05
N THR A 54 15.26 -11.87 -8.85
CA THR A 54 14.22 -11.14 -8.11
C THR A 54 13.92 -9.82 -8.79
N GLY A 55 12.68 -9.37 -8.68
CA GLY A 55 12.24 -8.05 -9.10
C GLY A 55 11.44 -7.39 -7.99
N GLU A 56 11.55 -6.08 -7.84
CA GLU A 56 10.78 -5.32 -6.87
C GLU A 56 10.02 -4.19 -7.55
N HIS A 57 8.77 -4.01 -7.14
CA HIS A 57 7.95 -2.87 -7.52
C HIS A 57 7.36 -2.22 -6.28
N ILE A 58 7.55 -0.91 -6.15
CA ILE A 58 7.01 -0.12 -5.05
C ILE A 58 6.02 0.87 -5.62
N THR A 59 4.79 0.85 -5.10
CA THR A 59 3.76 1.81 -5.52
C THR A 59 4.00 3.18 -4.88
N PRO A 60 3.48 4.26 -5.47
CA PRO A 60 3.38 5.53 -4.77
C PRO A 60 2.54 5.42 -3.50
N TRP A 61 2.65 6.42 -2.62
CA TRP A 61 1.79 6.55 -1.46
C TRP A 61 0.34 6.85 -1.87
N PHE A 62 -0.57 6.09 -1.31
CA PHE A 62 -2.01 6.26 -1.49
C PHE A 62 -2.62 6.81 -0.19
N ASP A 63 -3.15 8.02 -0.25
CA ASP A 63 -3.84 8.70 0.85
C ASP A 63 -5.30 9.06 0.54
N ALA A 64 -5.79 8.63 -0.62
CA ALA A 64 -7.13 8.92 -1.14
C ALA A 64 -7.42 10.43 -1.24
N ASN A 65 -6.40 11.26 -1.50
CA ASN A 65 -6.41 12.73 -1.49
C ASN A 65 -6.89 13.33 -0.14
N LYS A 66 -6.61 12.63 0.95
CA LYS A 66 -6.99 13.00 2.32
C LYS A 66 -5.91 12.54 3.32
N ALA A 67 -4.73 13.15 3.23
CA ALA A 67 -3.55 12.76 4.03
C ALA A 67 -3.77 12.84 5.55
N VAL A 68 -4.66 13.72 6.02
CA VAL A 68 -4.91 13.92 7.47
C VAL A 68 -6.01 13.02 8.03
N ILE A 69 -6.82 12.38 7.16
CA ILE A 69 -7.95 11.55 7.59
C ILE A 69 -7.52 10.11 7.76
N ASN A 70 -7.83 9.53 8.92
CA ASN A 70 -7.65 8.11 9.15
C ASN A 70 -8.57 7.27 8.26
N LYS A 71 -8.05 6.16 7.80
CA LYS A 71 -8.74 5.17 6.99
C LYS A 71 -8.58 3.82 7.66
N LEU A 72 -9.60 2.98 7.57
CA LEU A 72 -9.58 1.60 8.05
C LEU A 72 -9.46 0.69 6.84
N ALA A 73 -8.33 0.05 6.66
CA ALA A 73 -8.15 -1.02 5.68
C ALA A 73 -8.61 -2.34 6.29
N SER A 74 -9.45 -3.07 5.57
CA SER A 74 -9.99 -4.36 6.02
C SER A 74 -9.40 -5.53 5.24
N LEU A 75 -9.15 -5.34 3.96
CA LEU A 75 -8.77 -6.41 3.05
C LEU A 75 -7.82 -5.89 1.98
N VAL A 76 -6.80 -6.68 1.68
CA VAL A 76 -6.01 -6.56 0.45
C VAL A 76 -6.21 -7.82 -0.37
N THR A 77 -6.47 -7.65 -1.65
CA THR A 77 -6.61 -8.76 -2.60
C THR A 77 -5.54 -8.61 -3.67
N GLY A 78 -4.83 -9.68 -3.99
CA GLY A 78 -3.89 -9.76 -5.11
C GLY A 78 -4.33 -10.79 -6.12
N TYR A 79 -4.04 -10.57 -7.39
CA TYR A 79 -4.23 -11.56 -8.44
C TYR A 79 -2.91 -11.84 -9.14
N ALA A 80 -2.48 -13.09 -9.10
CA ALA A 80 -1.22 -13.53 -9.66
C ALA A 80 -1.43 -14.66 -10.68
N LYS A 81 -0.48 -14.79 -11.59
CA LYS A 81 -0.37 -15.88 -12.57
C LYS A 81 1.06 -16.33 -12.69
N GLU A 82 1.21 -17.54 -13.28
CA GLU A 82 2.53 -18.13 -13.50
C GLU A 82 3.32 -18.28 -12.22
N THR A 83 2.59 -18.58 -11.14
CA THR A 83 3.12 -18.80 -9.80
C THR A 83 3.26 -20.28 -9.48
N SER A 84 4.25 -20.61 -8.68
CA SER A 84 4.53 -21.97 -8.19
C SER A 84 5.30 -21.89 -6.87
N ALA A 85 5.60 -23.04 -6.27
CA ALA A 85 6.42 -23.09 -5.07
C ALA A 85 7.83 -22.45 -5.22
N THR A 86 8.31 -22.33 -6.45
CA THR A 86 9.62 -21.75 -6.78
C THR A 86 9.53 -20.37 -7.43
N GLU A 87 8.43 -20.11 -8.15
CA GLU A 87 8.07 -18.81 -8.74
C GLU A 87 6.94 -18.21 -7.91
N TYR A 88 7.24 -17.25 -7.04
CA TYR A 88 6.24 -16.71 -6.14
C TYR A 88 6.36 -15.20 -5.97
N ILE A 89 5.32 -14.61 -5.38
CA ILE A 89 5.26 -13.17 -5.11
C ILE A 89 5.05 -12.96 -3.61
N LYS A 90 5.78 -12.00 -3.05
CA LYS A 90 5.52 -11.48 -1.70
C LYS A 90 5.05 -10.06 -1.79
N VAL A 91 3.97 -9.74 -1.07
CA VAL A 91 3.44 -8.38 -1.02
C VAL A 91 3.61 -7.82 0.38
N TYR A 92 4.17 -6.64 0.47
CA TYR A 92 4.37 -5.91 1.71
C TYR A 92 3.59 -4.60 1.67
N TYR A 93 3.29 -4.06 2.82
CA TYR A 93 2.76 -2.71 2.94
C TYR A 93 3.62 -1.85 3.86
N GLY A 94 3.65 -0.54 3.58
CA GLY A 94 4.22 0.50 4.43
C GLY A 94 3.14 1.52 4.76
N LEU A 95 3.25 2.20 5.90
CA LEU A 95 2.24 3.09 6.46
C LEU A 95 2.78 4.50 6.70
N ASP A 96 1.88 5.46 6.60
CA ASP A 96 2.01 6.81 7.17
C ASP A 96 3.30 7.56 6.77
N TYR A 97 3.75 7.34 5.53
CA TYR A 97 4.97 7.93 4.95
C TYR A 97 6.28 7.47 5.63
N ASP A 98 6.25 6.36 6.34
CA ASP A 98 7.47 5.68 6.79
C ASP A 98 8.10 4.93 5.62
N ASP A 99 9.27 5.38 5.20
CA ASP A 99 9.96 4.82 4.03
C ASP A 99 10.78 3.56 4.35
N ASP A 100 11.03 3.27 5.61
CA ASP A 100 11.94 2.21 6.04
C ASP A 100 11.21 0.94 6.49
N THR A 101 9.99 1.07 6.99
CA THR A 101 9.24 -0.05 7.58
C THR A 101 8.31 -0.73 6.57
N TRP A 102 8.51 -2.02 6.39
CA TRP A 102 7.69 -2.87 5.54
C TRP A 102 7.14 -4.06 6.32
N THR A 103 5.83 -4.26 6.24
CA THR A 103 5.14 -5.41 6.85
C THR A 103 4.67 -6.36 5.77
N LEU A 104 5.05 -7.64 5.90
CA LEU A 104 4.63 -8.69 4.97
C LEU A 104 3.14 -8.99 5.13
N LEU A 105 2.42 -9.08 4.02
CA LEU A 105 1.05 -9.58 3.99
C LEU A 105 1.06 -11.10 4.08
N THR A 106 0.27 -11.63 5.02
CA THR A 106 0.11 -13.07 5.22
C THR A 106 -1.36 -13.41 5.39
N ASN A 107 -1.70 -14.68 5.22
CA ASN A 107 -3.01 -15.23 5.57
C ASN A 107 -2.87 -16.67 6.07
N THR A 108 -3.96 -17.33 6.41
CA THR A 108 -3.94 -18.71 6.92
C THR A 108 -3.48 -19.72 5.88
N SER A 109 -3.71 -19.48 4.59
CA SER A 109 -3.26 -20.35 3.50
C SER A 109 -1.83 -20.07 3.07
N PHE A 110 -1.37 -18.82 3.27
CA PHE A 110 -0.02 -18.36 2.94
C PHE A 110 0.64 -17.71 4.17
N PRO A 111 1.00 -18.51 5.19
CA PRO A 111 1.55 -17.97 6.44
C PRO A 111 2.95 -17.38 6.27
N ASP A 112 3.68 -17.78 5.25
CA ASP A 112 4.99 -17.26 4.84
C ASP A 112 4.88 -16.06 3.87
N GLY A 113 3.62 -15.66 3.54
CA GLY A 113 3.33 -14.56 2.64
C GLY A 113 3.67 -14.81 1.18
N GLN A 114 3.92 -16.06 0.78
CA GLN A 114 4.20 -16.41 -0.61
C GLN A 114 2.90 -16.68 -1.35
N ILE A 115 2.65 -15.93 -2.43
CA ILE A 115 1.61 -16.25 -3.40
C ILE A 115 2.25 -17.19 -4.41
N ASP A 116 2.05 -18.47 -4.21
CA ASP A 116 2.65 -19.56 -4.98
C ASP A 116 1.62 -20.36 -5.80
N ALA A 117 0.39 -19.88 -5.87
CA ALA A 117 -0.69 -20.42 -6.66
C ALA A 117 -1.36 -19.35 -7.51
N ASP A 118 -1.70 -19.72 -8.75
CA ASP A 118 -2.42 -18.85 -9.67
C ASP A 118 -3.82 -18.51 -9.16
N GLY A 119 -4.21 -17.26 -9.31
CA GLY A 119 -5.53 -16.78 -8.96
C GLY A 119 -5.57 -15.61 -8.01
N GLU A 120 -6.73 -15.42 -7.40
CA GLU A 120 -6.98 -14.37 -6.44
C GLU A 120 -6.61 -14.83 -5.03
N THR A 121 -5.81 -14.02 -4.34
CA THR A 121 -5.38 -14.25 -2.96
C THR A 121 -5.85 -13.10 -2.10
N GLU A 122 -6.51 -13.41 -0.99
CA GLU A 122 -6.98 -12.44 -0.01
C GLU A 122 -6.06 -12.41 1.22
N PHE A 123 -5.69 -11.21 1.63
CA PHE A 123 -4.89 -10.97 2.84
C PHE A 123 -5.69 -10.12 3.82
N THR A 124 -5.85 -10.61 5.02
CA THR A 124 -6.48 -9.85 6.10
C THR A 124 -5.42 -8.96 6.76
N LEU A 125 -5.65 -7.66 6.73
CA LEU A 125 -4.77 -6.69 7.39
C LEU A 125 -5.05 -6.67 8.88
N ALA A 126 -4.03 -7.01 9.68
CA ALA A 126 -3.96 -6.94 11.14
C ALA A 126 -5.29 -7.26 11.85
N SER A 127 -5.50 -8.27 12.57
CA SER A 127 -6.66 -8.64 13.39
C SER A 127 -8.07 -8.30 12.80
N LEU A 128 -9.11 -8.84 13.32
CA LEU A 128 -10.52 -8.61 12.94
C LEU A 128 -10.97 -7.11 13.00
N ALA A 129 -10.17 -6.25 13.63
CA ALA A 129 -10.43 -4.81 13.74
C ALA A 129 -9.99 -3.99 12.53
N GLY A 130 -9.23 -4.58 11.59
CA GLY A 130 -8.65 -3.88 10.46
C GLY A 130 -7.44 -3.00 10.84
N LEU A 131 -6.79 -2.41 9.84
CA LEU A 131 -5.60 -1.58 9.99
C LEU A 131 -5.94 -0.11 9.77
N VAL A 132 -5.66 0.74 10.77
CA VAL A 132 -5.84 2.20 10.65
C VAL A 132 -4.58 2.83 10.04
N PHE A 133 -4.77 3.67 9.02
CA PHE A 133 -3.68 4.36 8.33
C PHE A 133 -4.12 5.74 7.80
N LYS A 134 -3.17 6.64 7.59
CA LYS A 134 -3.36 7.90 6.86
C LYS A 134 -2.93 7.79 5.40
N ALA A 135 -1.80 7.16 5.19
CA ALA A 135 -1.29 6.80 3.86
C ALA A 135 -0.79 5.36 3.89
N ILE A 136 -0.92 4.67 2.75
CA ILE A 136 -0.44 3.30 2.57
C ILE A 136 0.23 3.17 1.21
N ARG A 137 1.25 2.35 1.12
CA ARG A 137 1.86 1.92 -0.14
C ARG A 137 2.16 0.44 -0.09
N PHE A 138 2.36 -0.16 -1.25
CA PHE A 138 2.67 -1.57 -1.39
C PHE A 138 4.02 -1.77 -2.05
N LYS A 139 4.70 -2.84 -1.65
CA LYS A 139 5.88 -3.36 -2.31
C LYS A 139 5.61 -4.80 -2.70
N ALA A 140 5.74 -5.11 -3.99
CA ALA A 140 5.70 -6.46 -4.49
C ALA A 140 7.12 -6.91 -4.79
N THR A 141 7.51 -8.06 -4.25
CA THR A 141 8.77 -8.74 -4.57
C THR A 141 8.44 -10.01 -5.34
N LEU A 142 8.87 -10.06 -6.59
CA LEU A 142 8.71 -11.22 -7.46
C LEU A 142 9.97 -12.07 -7.37
N VAL A 143 9.82 -13.35 -7.14
CA VAL A 143 10.92 -14.32 -7.04
C VAL A 143 10.76 -15.34 -8.15
N ARG A 144 11.75 -15.39 -9.01
CA ARG A 144 11.86 -16.38 -10.09
C ARG A 144 12.53 -17.65 -9.56
N GLY A 145 12.10 -18.79 -10.07
CA GLY A 145 12.77 -20.07 -9.81
C GLY A 145 14.06 -20.26 -10.62
N THR A 146 14.39 -21.50 -10.87
CA THR A 146 15.60 -21.87 -11.61
C THR A 146 15.47 -21.61 -13.13
N ASN A 147 14.23 -21.64 -13.64
CA ASN A 147 13.99 -21.35 -15.06
C ASN A 147 14.04 -19.85 -15.32
N THR A 148 15.08 -19.41 -16.03
CA THR A 148 15.32 -17.99 -16.32
C THR A 148 14.33 -17.38 -17.30
N ALA A 149 13.58 -18.20 -18.03
CA ALA A 149 12.58 -17.76 -18.99
C ALA A 149 11.18 -17.54 -18.35
N LEU A 150 10.99 -17.91 -17.08
CA LEU A 150 9.75 -17.77 -16.35
C LEU A 150 9.89 -16.74 -15.23
N SER A 151 8.79 -16.03 -14.94
CA SER A 151 8.67 -15.13 -13.81
C SER A 151 7.21 -15.08 -13.40
N PRO A 152 6.89 -15.01 -12.11
CA PRO A 152 5.53 -14.80 -11.67
C PRO A 152 5.02 -13.43 -12.14
N ASP A 153 3.74 -13.36 -12.42
CA ASP A 153 3.06 -12.17 -12.95
C ASP A 153 2.02 -11.65 -11.96
N LEU A 154 2.28 -10.48 -11.34
CA LEU A 154 1.32 -9.80 -10.49
C LEU A 154 0.45 -8.87 -11.33
N ARG A 155 -0.80 -9.24 -11.55
CA ARG A 155 -1.73 -8.49 -12.40
C ARG A 155 -2.27 -7.24 -11.71
N TRP A 156 -2.65 -7.36 -10.44
CA TRP A 156 -3.15 -6.25 -9.65
C TRP A 156 -3.12 -6.54 -8.15
N VAL A 157 -3.11 -5.45 -7.39
CA VAL A 157 -3.35 -5.44 -5.93
C VAL A 157 -4.49 -4.46 -5.68
N ARG A 158 -5.51 -4.89 -4.95
CA ARG A 158 -6.69 -4.09 -4.57
C ARG A 158 -6.75 -3.92 -3.07
N LEU A 159 -6.93 -2.69 -2.63
CA LEU A 159 -7.14 -2.33 -1.23
C LEU A 159 -8.62 -2.01 -0.99
N SER A 160 -9.25 -2.68 -0.04
CA SER A 160 -10.58 -2.35 0.48
C SER A 160 -10.45 -1.57 1.78
N TYR A 161 -11.01 -0.36 1.82
CA TYR A 161 -10.88 0.52 2.98
C TYR A 161 -12.12 1.39 3.19
N ILE A 162 -12.28 1.89 4.42
CA ILE A 162 -13.32 2.84 4.82
C ILE A 162 -12.64 4.10 5.35
N LYS A 163 -13.13 5.27 4.97
CA LYS A 163 -12.67 6.54 5.55
C LYS A 163 -13.28 6.70 6.94
N LEU A 164 -12.44 6.89 7.95
CA LEU A 164 -12.85 7.22 9.30
C LEU A 164 -12.98 8.75 9.42
N LEU A 165 -14.16 9.23 9.15
CA LEU A 165 -14.45 10.66 9.32
C LEU A 165 -14.71 10.90 10.81
N ASP A 166 -14.07 11.93 11.37
CA ASP A 166 -14.43 12.45 12.68
C ASP A 166 -15.84 13.03 12.59
N VAL A 167 -16.83 12.24 13.01
CA VAL A 167 -18.20 12.71 13.07
C VAL A 167 -18.33 13.64 14.26
N LYS A 168 -18.38 14.93 13.99
CA LYS A 168 -18.72 15.93 14.99
C LYS A 168 -20.22 16.14 14.96
N TRP A 169 -20.89 15.70 16.02
CA TRP A 169 -22.30 16.01 16.22
C TRP A 169 -22.41 17.41 16.82
N GLY A 170 -23.06 18.30 16.11
CA GLY A 170 -23.43 19.62 16.62
C GLY A 170 -24.95 19.64 16.83
N PHE A 171 -25.38 19.99 18.02
CA PHE A 171 -26.79 20.26 18.29
C PHE A 171 -26.94 21.56 19.03
N THR A 172 -28.02 22.25 18.72
CA THR A 172 -28.42 23.45 19.44
C THR A 172 -29.50 23.06 20.44
N VAL A 173 -29.24 23.28 21.70
CA VAL A 173 -30.19 23.03 22.77
C VAL A 173 -30.72 24.37 23.26
N ARG A 174 -32.03 24.54 23.25
CA ARG A 174 -32.70 25.68 23.87
C ARG A 174 -33.09 25.30 25.29
N VAL A 175 -32.46 25.93 26.27
CA VAL A 175 -32.74 25.67 27.67
C VAL A 175 -33.65 26.80 28.20
N ASP A 176 -34.82 26.41 28.72
CA ASP A 176 -35.70 27.37 29.41
C ASP A 176 -35.24 27.52 30.87
N CYS A 177 -34.68 28.67 31.19
CA CYS A 177 -34.19 29.02 32.51
C CYS A 177 -35.23 29.83 33.34
N SER A 178 -36.46 29.96 32.87
CA SER A 178 -37.48 30.75 33.52
C SER A 178 -37.99 30.13 34.82
N ARG A 179 -37.84 28.83 35.01
CA ARG A 179 -38.33 28.09 36.19
C ARG A 179 -37.39 26.95 36.58
N ASN A 180 -37.47 26.55 37.84
CA ASN A 180 -36.80 25.35 38.32
C ASN A 180 -37.51 24.07 37.88
N TYR A 181 -36.71 23.03 37.59
CA TYR A 181 -37.23 21.74 37.17
C TYR A 181 -36.80 20.66 38.16
N ARG A 182 -37.75 19.85 38.66
CA ARG A 182 -37.48 18.70 39.54
C ARG A 182 -36.50 18.98 40.66
N PHE A 183 -36.71 20.04 41.41
CA PHE A 183 -35.86 20.46 42.56
C PHE A 183 -34.43 20.91 42.16
N LYS A 184 -34.10 21.05 40.88
CA LYS A 184 -32.84 21.62 40.42
C LYS A 184 -33.09 23.04 39.91
N THR A 185 -32.18 23.95 40.26
CA THR A 185 -32.23 25.29 39.69
C THR A 185 -31.80 25.30 38.22
N ALA A 186 -32.32 26.22 37.43
CA ALA A 186 -31.92 26.41 36.06
C ALA A 186 -30.38 26.54 35.88
N LYS A 187 -29.73 27.20 36.83
CA LYS A 187 -28.28 27.34 36.88
C LYS A 187 -27.59 25.98 37.08
N ALA A 188 -28.09 25.11 37.94
CA ALA A 188 -27.52 23.78 38.17
C ALA A 188 -27.67 22.88 36.94
N LEU A 189 -28.80 22.94 36.25
CA LEU A 189 -29.02 22.23 35.00
C LEU A 189 -28.10 22.69 33.87
N LEU A 190 -27.90 24.00 33.76
CA LEU A 190 -26.99 24.57 32.75
C LEU A 190 -25.52 24.18 33.03
N THR A 191 -25.13 24.18 34.31
CA THR A 191 -23.78 23.75 34.71
C THR A 191 -23.58 22.27 34.42
N ALA A 192 -24.56 21.40 34.70
CA ALA A 192 -24.49 19.98 34.38
C ALA A 192 -24.36 19.74 32.86
N LEU A 193 -25.16 20.44 32.06
CA LEU A 193 -25.07 20.38 30.61
C LEU A 193 -23.68 20.80 30.08
N LYS A 194 -23.15 21.91 30.63
CA LYS A 194 -21.80 22.38 30.30
C LYS A 194 -20.75 21.33 30.62
N THR A 195 -20.80 20.69 31.77
CA THR A 195 -19.86 19.64 32.17
C THR A 195 -19.93 18.45 31.21
N VAL A 196 -21.12 17.97 30.81
CA VAL A 196 -21.31 16.86 29.84
C VAL A 196 -20.68 17.21 28.50
N VAL A 197 -20.89 18.44 28.02
CA VAL A 197 -20.30 18.90 26.74
C VAL A 197 -18.76 18.99 26.84
N GLU A 198 -18.23 19.50 27.93
CA GLU A 198 -16.77 19.69 28.13
C GLU A 198 -16.04 18.35 28.34
N THR A 199 -16.65 17.39 29.02
CA THR A 199 -16.05 16.07 29.28
C THR A 199 -16.26 15.06 28.17
N GLN A 200 -17.10 15.37 27.18
CA GLN A 200 -17.48 14.45 26.09
C GLN A 200 -18.03 13.10 26.59
N THR A 201 -18.51 13.05 27.81
CA THR A 201 -19.12 11.85 28.40
C THR A 201 -20.63 11.87 28.19
N LEU A 202 -21.20 10.69 27.88
CA LEU A 202 -22.65 10.51 27.88
C LEU A 202 -23.15 10.66 29.32
N GLY A 203 -23.78 11.76 29.60
CA GLY A 203 -24.46 11.97 30.88
C GLY A 203 -25.92 11.54 30.79
N GLU A 204 -26.41 10.77 31.74
CA GLU A 204 -27.86 10.58 31.91
C GLU A 204 -28.49 11.84 32.48
N PHE A 205 -29.44 12.40 31.76
CA PHE A 205 -30.33 13.44 32.26
C PHE A 205 -31.49 12.78 32.99
N THR A 206 -31.37 12.52 34.27
CA THR A 206 -32.47 12.06 35.15
C THR A 206 -33.17 13.21 35.83
#